data_c005286e5fc63188c20ee3bb4e83b833
#
_entry.id   c005286e5fc63188c20ee3bb4e83b833
#
_cell.length_a   1.000
_cell.length_b   1.000
_cell.length_c   1.000
_cell.angle_alpha   90.00
_cell.angle_beta   90.00
_cell.angle_gamma   90.00
#
_symmetry.space_group_name_H-M   'P 1'
#
loop_
_entity.id
_entity.type
_entity.pdbx_description
1 polymer ?
#
loop_
_entity_poly.entity_id
_entity_poly.type
_entity_poly.pdbx_seq_one_letter_code
_entity_poly.pdbx_strand_id
1 'polypeptide(L)'
;MTLSELRTKEVIDVHDGKRLGRVMDLEFCPQSAKVTALVVPAETTFIQSLRGEKCGMVIPWESICRIGDDVILVSTQDSRPQTW
;
A
#
# COMPACT_ATOMS: atom_id res chain seq x y z
N MET A 1 5.62 13.37 -10.17
CA MET A 1 4.61 13.03 -9.14
C MET A 1 5.18 13.32 -7.77
N THR A 2 4.38 13.94 -6.93
CA THR A 2 4.77 14.23 -5.55
C THR A 2 4.19 13.18 -4.62
N LEU A 3 4.72 13.12 -3.41
CA LEU A 3 4.17 12.27 -2.37
C LEU A 3 2.71 12.66 -2.06
N SER A 4 2.42 13.96 -2.05
CA SER A 4 1.06 14.43 -1.82
C SER A 4 0.09 13.89 -2.87
N GLU A 5 0.50 13.90 -4.12
CA GLU A 5 -0.32 13.34 -5.20
C GLU A 5 -0.51 11.84 -5.03
N LEU A 6 0.56 11.13 -4.67
CA LEU A 6 0.49 9.69 -4.47
C LEU A 6 -0.50 9.34 -3.36
N ARG A 7 -0.52 10.12 -2.30
CA ARG A 7 -1.38 9.86 -1.14
C ARG A 7 -2.86 10.14 -1.41
N THR A 8 -3.18 10.85 -2.47
CA THR A 8 -4.58 11.10 -2.84
C THR A 8 -5.17 9.97 -3.65
N LYS A 9 -4.34 9.07 -4.15
CA LYS A 9 -4.78 7.98 -5.01
C LYS A 9 -5.19 6.78 -4.18
N GLU A 10 -6.17 6.03 -4.69
CA GLU A 10 -6.64 4.83 -4.05
C GLU A 10 -5.92 3.62 -4.62
N VAL A 11 -5.47 2.74 -3.74
CA VAL A 11 -4.75 1.54 -4.15
C VAL A 11 -5.75 0.41 -4.34
N ILE A 12 -5.70 -0.22 -5.49
CA ILE A 12 -6.65 -1.28 -5.87
C ILE A 12 -5.86 -2.50 -6.30
N ASP A 13 -6.23 -3.65 -5.73
CA ASP A 13 -5.66 -4.93 -6.12
C ASP A 13 -6.31 -5.40 -7.40
N VAL A 14 -5.49 -5.67 -8.43
CA VAL A 14 -6.00 -6.07 -9.73
C VAL A 14 -6.54 -7.50 -9.74
N HIS A 15 -6.19 -8.33 -8.75
CA HIS A 15 -6.61 -9.72 -8.73
C HIS A 15 -8.08 -9.87 -8.34
N ASP A 16 -8.54 -9.08 -7.39
CA ASP A 16 -9.90 -9.20 -6.88
C ASP A 16 -10.66 -7.87 -6.89
N GLY A 17 -10.03 -6.80 -7.35
CA GLY A 17 -10.66 -5.50 -7.39
C GLY A 17 -10.85 -4.85 -6.04
N LYS A 18 -10.24 -5.38 -5.00
CA LYS A 18 -10.40 -4.83 -3.67
C LYS A 18 -9.68 -3.51 -3.52
N ARG A 19 -10.31 -2.62 -2.79
CA ARG A 19 -9.70 -1.35 -2.41
C ARG A 19 -8.86 -1.58 -1.17
N LEU A 20 -7.60 -1.23 -1.28
CA LEU A 20 -6.67 -1.39 -0.16
C LEU A 20 -6.50 -0.10 0.62
N GLY A 21 -7.19 0.95 0.21
CA GLY A 21 -7.11 2.25 0.84
C GLY A 21 -6.08 3.13 0.18
N ARG A 22 -5.81 4.25 0.82
CA ARG A 22 -4.83 5.22 0.30
C ARG A 22 -3.46 4.93 0.89
N VAL A 23 -2.44 5.36 0.20
CA VAL A 23 -1.07 5.20 0.68
C VAL A 23 -0.92 5.89 2.04
N MET A 24 -0.56 5.13 3.05
CA MET A 24 -0.32 5.64 4.40
C MET A 24 1.10 6.10 4.57
N ASP A 25 2.03 5.37 3.96
CA ASP A 25 3.45 5.59 4.18
C ASP A 25 4.22 5.01 3.02
N LEU A 26 5.51 5.33 2.97
CA LEU A 26 6.44 4.80 1.99
C LEU A 26 7.63 4.23 2.72
N GLU A 27 8.16 3.14 2.19
CA GLU A 27 9.46 2.64 2.62
C GLU A 27 10.47 2.96 1.55
N PHE A 28 11.64 3.38 1.95
CA PHE A 28 12.72 3.64 1.03
C PHE A 28 14.04 3.18 1.61
N CYS A 29 14.97 2.89 0.71
CA CYS A 29 16.30 2.46 1.10
C CYS A 29 17.20 3.70 1.23
N PRO A 30 17.73 4.02 2.41
CA PRO A 30 18.54 5.22 2.56
C PRO A 30 19.86 5.15 1.81
N GLN A 31 20.39 3.96 1.58
CA GLN A 31 21.64 3.81 0.83
C GLN A 31 21.46 4.13 -0.65
N SER A 32 20.36 3.68 -1.24
CA SER A 32 20.09 3.90 -2.67
C SER A 32 19.19 5.09 -2.93
N ALA A 33 18.55 5.62 -1.88
CA ALA A 33 17.56 6.69 -1.97
C ALA A 33 16.39 6.35 -2.88
N LYS A 34 16.05 5.08 -2.99
CA LYS A 34 14.94 4.61 -3.82
C LYS A 34 13.79 4.17 -2.95
N VAL A 35 12.57 4.42 -3.42
CA VAL A 35 11.36 3.90 -2.78
C VAL A 35 11.31 2.40 -3.02
N THR A 36 11.13 1.65 -1.96
CA THR A 36 11.10 0.18 -2.03
C THR A 36 9.72 -0.40 -1.89
N ALA A 37 8.81 0.32 -1.23
CA ALA A 37 7.47 -0.21 -1.01
C ALA A 37 6.49 0.91 -0.66
N LEU A 38 5.21 0.62 -0.85
CA LEU A 38 4.10 1.41 -0.34
C LEU A 38 3.50 0.70 0.86
N VAL A 39 3.01 1.47 1.82
CA VAL A 39 2.26 0.94 2.94
C VAL A 39 0.83 1.44 2.85
N VAL A 40 -0.11 0.51 2.87
CA VAL A 40 -1.54 0.81 2.80
C VAL A 40 -2.24 0.18 4.01
N PRO A 41 -3.39 0.72 4.44
CA PRO A 41 -4.09 0.14 5.58
C PRO A 41 -4.66 -1.24 5.28
N ALA A 42 -4.97 -1.52 4.01
CA ALA A 42 -5.69 -2.71 3.60
C ALA A 42 -7.02 -2.79 4.37
N GLU A 43 -7.74 -3.87 4.20
CA GLU A 43 -8.93 -4.08 5.03
C GLU A 43 -8.49 -4.71 6.34
N THR A 44 -8.41 -3.89 7.38
CA THR A 44 -8.18 -4.44 8.70
C THR A 44 -9.48 -5.06 9.18
N THR A 45 -9.38 -6.20 9.83
CA THR A 45 -10.55 -6.78 10.44
C THR A 45 -10.99 -5.91 11.61
N PHE A 46 -12.27 -6.00 11.93
CA PHE A 46 -12.84 -5.29 13.08
C PHE A 46 -12.04 -5.58 14.35
N ILE A 47 -11.64 -6.83 14.52
CA ILE A 47 -10.88 -7.26 15.69
C ILE A 47 -9.53 -6.55 15.77
N GLN A 48 -8.85 -6.42 14.66
CA GLN A 48 -7.57 -5.72 14.62
C GLN A 48 -7.73 -4.26 15.00
N SER A 49 -8.80 -3.62 14.54
CA SER A 49 -9.09 -2.24 14.90
C SER A 49 -9.32 -2.09 16.39
N LEU A 50 -10.03 -3.04 16.99
CA LEU A 50 -10.32 -3.01 18.42
C LEU A 50 -9.07 -3.16 19.26
N ARG A 51 -8.09 -3.90 18.79
CA ARG A 51 -6.85 -4.09 19.52
C ARG A 51 -5.90 -2.92 19.37
N GLY A 52 -6.26 -1.95 18.55
CA GLY A 52 -5.41 -0.78 18.31
C GLY A 52 -4.14 -1.12 17.56
N GLU A 53 -4.05 -2.29 16.99
CA GLU A 53 -2.89 -2.67 16.21
C GLU A 53 -2.92 -1.95 14.87
N LYS A 54 -1.81 -1.36 14.53
CA LYS A 54 -1.65 -0.77 13.21
C LYS A 54 -1.23 -1.87 12.27
N CYS A 55 -2.21 -2.49 11.65
CA CYS A 55 -1.95 -3.46 10.61
C CYS A 55 -1.97 -2.74 9.28
N GLY A 56 -0.87 -2.83 8.59
CA GLY A 56 -0.79 -2.33 7.23
C GLY A 56 -0.32 -3.44 6.32
N MET A 57 -0.46 -3.21 5.05
CA MET A 57 0.09 -4.11 4.04
C MET A 57 1.23 -3.38 3.35
N VAL A 58 2.38 -4.01 3.32
CA VAL A 58 3.54 -3.50 2.60
C VAL A 58 3.49 -4.06 1.19
N ILE A 59 3.43 -3.18 0.22
CA ILE A 59 3.37 -3.56 -1.19
C ILE A 59 4.69 -3.19 -1.82
N PRO A 60 5.49 -4.18 -2.23
CA PRO A 60 6.76 -3.89 -2.90
C PRO A 60 6.55 -3.03 -4.12
N TRP A 61 7.50 -2.15 -4.40
CA TRP A 61 7.39 -1.25 -5.54
C TRP A 61 7.20 -2.02 -6.85
N GLU A 62 7.82 -3.20 -6.94
CA GLU A 62 7.74 -4.05 -8.11
C GLU A 62 6.34 -4.62 -8.34
N SER A 63 5.50 -4.62 -7.31
CA SER A 63 4.12 -5.10 -7.41
C SER A 63 3.17 -4.06 -7.96
N ILE A 64 3.63 -2.84 -8.15
CA ILE A 64 2.80 -1.79 -8.74
C ILE A 64 2.71 -2.04 -10.24
N CYS A 65 1.48 -2.25 -10.71
CA CYS A 65 1.23 -2.50 -12.12
C CYS A 65 1.12 -1.19 -12.89
N ARG A 66 0.43 -0.21 -12.30
CA ARG A 66 0.20 1.06 -12.98
C ARG A 66 -0.20 2.13 -11.97
N ILE A 67 0.25 3.34 -12.21
CA ILE A 67 -0.18 4.50 -11.45
C ILE A 67 -1.02 5.36 -12.37
N GLY A 68 -2.30 5.48 -12.06
CA GLY A 68 -3.23 6.31 -12.82
C GLY A 68 -3.44 7.67 -12.16
N ASP A 69 -4.40 8.41 -12.67
CA ASP A 69 -4.70 9.74 -12.13
C ASP A 69 -5.30 9.66 -10.73
N ASP A 70 -6.19 8.70 -10.51
CA ASP A 70 -6.92 8.58 -9.25
C ASP A 70 -6.65 7.27 -8.52
N VAL A 71 -5.98 6.33 -9.16
CA VAL A 71 -5.80 4.98 -8.62
C VAL A 71 -4.38 4.51 -8.83
N ILE A 72 -3.97 3.58 -7.98
CA ILE A 72 -2.72 2.83 -8.13
C ILE A 72 -3.12 1.36 -8.19
N LEU A 73 -2.82 0.73 -9.31
CA LEU A 73 -3.14 -0.69 -9.50
C LEU A 73 -1.94 -1.52 -9.08
N VAL A 74 -2.19 -2.47 -8.19
CA VAL A 74 -1.14 -3.33 -7.65
C VAL A 74 -1.53 -4.79 -7.77
N SER A 75 -0.54 -5.65 -7.81
CA SER A 75 -0.72 -7.09 -7.73
C SER A 75 -0.18 -7.53 -6.38
N THR A 76 -1.07 -7.92 -5.47
CA THR A 76 -0.69 -8.24 -4.10
C THR A 76 -0.49 -9.73 -3.89
N GLN A 77 -0.42 -10.49 -4.96
CA GLN A 77 -0.29 -11.94 -4.88
C GLN A 77 0.92 -12.36 -4.05
N ASP A 78 2.00 -11.59 -4.14
CA ASP A 78 3.23 -11.86 -3.39
C ASP A 78 3.38 -10.97 -2.16
N SER A 79 2.41 -10.11 -1.88
CA SER A 79 2.46 -9.22 -0.74
C SER A 79 1.96 -9.93 0.51
N ARG A 80 2.56 -9.59 1.64
CA ARG A 80 2.18 -10.20 2.91
C ARG A 80 1.72 -9.13 3.87
N PRO A 81 0.65 -9.41 4.65
CA PRO A 81 0.30 -8.52 5.74
C PRO A 81 1.46 -8.43 6.72
N GLN A 82 1.72 -7.23 7.19
CA GLN A 82 2.71 -7.06 8.23
C GLN A 82 2.03 -6.60 9.50
N THR A 83 2.41 -7.26 10.58
CA THR A 83 1.99 -6.90 11.92
C THR A 83 3.20 -6.30 12.61
N TRP A 84 3.09 -5.07 13.05
CA TRP A 84 4.15 -4.44 13.83
C TRP A 84 3.66 -3.72 15.07
#